data_4ecde2d330a232aaa11db99bb12028d8
#
_entry.id   4ecde2d330a232aaa11db99bb12028d8
#
_cell.length_a   1.000
_cell.length_b   1.000
_cell.length_c   1.000
_cell.angle_alpha   90.00
_cell.angle_beta   90.00
_cell.angle_gamma   90.00
#
_symmetry.space_group_name_H-M   'P 1'
#
loop_
_entity.id
_entity.type
_entity.pdbx_description
1 polymer ?
#
loop_
_entity_poly.entity_id
_entity_poly.type
_entity_poly.pdbx_seq_one_letter_code
_entity_poly.pdbx_strand_id
1 'polypeptide(L)'
;GISYSSDVRKAIALTIQAAQEQGRVLDSPEPVCHLVGFGDNSVDLELRYWLRDPRNGLSNIRNDILLMVWDLFQENGIEFPFPQREIHFSKAVPVKIEP
;
A
#
# COMPACT_ATOMS: atom_id res chain seq x y z
N GLY A 1 5.10 1.02 -1.73
CA GLY A 1 5.90 2.25 -1.58
C GLY A 1 5.04 3.49 -1.44
N ILE A 2 5.44 4.38 -0.58
CA ILE A 2 4.79 5.69 -0.40
C ILE A 2 5.81 6.80 -0.59
N SER A 3 5.31 8.02 -0.87
CA SER A 3 6.16 9.20 -1.03
C SER A 3 6.89 9.55 0.26
N TYR A 4 8.11 10.07 0.15
CA TYR A 4 8.88 10.59 1.30
C TYR A 4 8.18 11.72 2.04
N SER A 5 7.29 12.45 1.37
CA SER A 5 6.53 13.54 1.98
C SER A 5 5.37 13.05 2.83
N SER A 6 5.05 11.76 2.79
CA SER A 6 3.92 11.19 3.50
C SER A 6 4.22 10.95 4.98
N ASP A 7 3.16 10.95 5.79
CA ASP A 7 3.24 10.52 7.19
C ASP A 7 3.35 9.00 7.24
N VAL A 8 4.56 8.49 7.44
CA VAL A 8 4.86 7.05 7.41
C VAL A 8 4.11 6.30 8.52
N ARG A 9 4.05 6.84 9.73
CA ARG A 9 3.38 6.19 10.85
C ARG A 9 1.88 6.07 10.61
N LYS A 10 1.30 7.11 10.04
CA LYS A 10 -0.11 7.10 9.63
C LYS A 10 -0.35 6.08 8.52
N ALA A 11 0.54 6.02 7.53
CA ALA A 11 0.43 5.05 6.45
C ALA A 11 0.50 3.60 6.97
N ILE A 12 1.38 3.33 7.92
CA ILE A 12 1.47 2.01 8.58
C ILE A 12 0.16 1.67 9.27
N ALA A 13 -0.39 2.59 10.05
CA ALA A 13 -1.64 2.38 10.77
C ALA A 13 -2.81 2.12 9.81
N LEU A 14 -2.90 2.87 8.73
CA LEU A 14 -3.94 2.71 7.72
C LEU A 14 -3.81 1.38 6.96
N THR A 15 -2.59 0.95 6.69
CA THR A 15 -2.33 -0.33 6.03
C THR A 15 -2.77 -1.50 6.91
N ILE A 16 -2.47 -1.44 8.20
CA ILE A 16 -2.94 -2.44 9.17
C ILE A 16 -4.46 -2.43 9.25
N GLN A 17 -5.07 -1.26 9.31
CA GLN A 17 -6.53 -1.12 9.32
C GLN A 17 -7.17 -1.78 8.10
N ALA A 18 -6.60 -1.57 6.91
CA ALA A 18 -7.10 -2.18 5.68
C ALA A 18 -7.14 -3.71 5.76
N ALA A 19 -6.11 -4.30 6.35
CA ALA A 19 -6.07 -5.75 6.57
C ALA A 19 -7.08 -6.20 7.62
N GLN A 20 -7.19 -5.47 8.73
CA GLN A 20 -8.11 -5.82 9.83
C GLN A 20 -9.58 -5.78 9.43
N GLU A 21 -9.93 -4.96 8.46
CA GLU A 21 -11.32 -4.87 7.98
C GLU A 21 -11.73 -6.03 7.08
N GLN A 22 -10.80 -6.88 6.68
CA GLN A 22 -11.08 -8.05 5.86
C GLN A 22 -11.47 -9.25 6.75
N GLY A 23 -12.67 -9.78 6.54
CA GLY A 23 -13.18 -10.89 7.34
C GLY A 23 -12.33 -12.16 7.27
N ARG A 24 -11.57 -12.36 6.19
CA ARG A 24 -10.70 -13.51 6.01
C ARG A 24 -9.36 -13.39 6.75
N VAL A 25 -9.01 -12.19 7.21
CA VAL A 25 -7.76 -11.94 7.92
C VAL A 25 -7.94 -12.25 9.41
N LEU A 26 -7.01 -13.00 9.98
CA LEU A 26 -7.03 -13.35 11.39
C LEU A 26 -6.74 -12.13 12.27
N ASP A 27 -7.38 -12.09 13.43
CA ASP A 27 -7.08 -11.12 14.48
C ASP A 27 -5.86 -11.53 15.31
N SER A 28 -5.59 -12.81 15.39
CA SER A 28 -4.44 -13.36 16.11
C SER A 28 -3.85 -14.54 15.30
N PRO A 29 -2.61 -14.45 14.85
CA PRO A 29 -1.71 -13.29 14.95
C PRO A 29 -2.27 -12.09 14.20
N GLU A 30 -2.13 -10.90 14.78
CA GLU A 30 -2.62 -9.68 14.18
C GLU A 30 -1.78 -9.26 12.97
N PRO A 31 -2.35 -8.51 12.01
CA PRO A 31 -1.58 -7.96 10.91
C PRO A 31 -0.48 -7.02 11.42
N VAL A 32 0.67 -7.06 10.77
CA VAL A 32 1.78 -6.15 11.05
C VAL A 32 2.24 -5.49 9.76
N CYS A 33 2.67 -4.24 9.87
CA CYS A 33 3.21 -3.48 8.76
C CYS A 33 4.55 -2.88 9.20
N HIS A 34 5.60 -3.20 8.46
CA HIS A 34 6.95 -2.73 8.75
C HIS A 34 7.45 -1.79 7.68
N LEU A 35 8.23 -0.80 8.13
CA LEU A 35 9.10 -0.05 7.24
C LEU A 35 10.27 -0.96 6.90
N VAL A 36 10.41 -1.32 5.64
CA VAL A 36 11.44 -2.29 5.22
C VAL A 36 12.60 -1.64 4.47
N GLY A 37 12.46 -0.41 4.04
CA GLY A 37 13.55 0.27 3.36
C GLY A 37 13.15 1.60 2.75
N PHE A 38 14.14 2.19 2.11
CA PHE A 38 13.99 3.44 1.39
C PHE A 38 14.40 3.22 -0.06
N GLY A 39 13.46 3.40 -0.97
CA GLY A 39 13.75 3.38 -2.39
C GLY A 39 14.22 4.74 -2.89
N ASP A 40 14.51 4.84 -4.19
CA ASP A 40 14.97 6.09 -4.79
C ASP A 40 13.94 7.21 -4.66
N ASN A 41 12.66 6.86 -4.75
CA ASN A 41 11.55 7.82 -4.69
C ASN A 41 10.48 7.42 -3.67
N SER A 42 10.75 6.42 -2.84
CA SER A 42 9.72 5.86 -1.95
C SER A 42 10.25 5.41 -0.61
N VAL A 43 9.35 5.40 0.34
CA VAL A 43 9.49 4.65 1.59
C VAL A 43 8.73 3.36 1.42
N ASP A 44 9.38 2.24 1.61
CA ASP A 44 8.81 0.93 1.31
C ASP A 44 8.26 0.27 2.58
N LEU A 45 7.01 -0.13 2.49
CA LEU A 45 6.30 -0.80 3.58
C LEU A 45 6.00 -2.24 3.17
N GLU A 46 5.99 -3.13 4.15
CA GLU A 46 5.60 -4.52 3.97
C GLU A 46 4.51 -4.87 4.96
N LEU A 47 3.36 -5.29 4.45
CA LEU A 47 2.26 -5.78 5.25
C LEU A 47 2.33 -7.30 5.33
N ARG A 48 2.27 -7.82 6.56
CA ARG A 48 2.13 -9.25 6.82
C ARG A 48 0.80 -9.51 7.51
N TYR A 49 0.08 -10.50 7.01
CA TYR A 49 -1.20 -10.91 7.56
C TYR A 49 -1.40 -12.40 7.38
N TRP A 50 -2.30 -12.96 8.18
CA TRP A 50 -2.60 -14.38 8.18
C TRP A 50 -4.07 -14.58 7.87
N LEU A 51 -4.36 -15.56 7.02
CA LEU A 51 -5.72 -15.88 6.59
C LEU A 51 -6.27 -17.07 7.36
N ARG A 52 -7.57 -17.01 7.66
CA ARG A 52 -8.27 -18.16 8.25
C ARG A 52 -8.64 -19.23 7.23
N ASP A 53 -8.58 -18.88 5.94
CA ASP A 53 -9.03 -19.74 4.84
C ASP A 53 -8.09 -19.65 3.62
N PRO A 54 -6.79 -19.94 3.77
CA PRO A 54 -5.84 -19.75 2.67
C PRO A 54 -6.17 -20.59 1.42
N ARG A 55 -6.96 -21.64 1.57
CA ARG A 55 -7.39 -22.49 0.46
C ARG A 55 -8.38 -21.80 -0.50
N ASN A 56 -9.02 -20.74 -0.06
CA ASN A 56 -9.97 -20.00 -0.88
C ASN A 56 -9.32 -18.97 -1.80
N GLY A 57 -7.99 -19.05 -1.93
CA GLY A 57 -7.23 -18.21 -2.84
C GLY A 57 -6.63 -16.99 -2.17
N LEU A 58 -5.58 -16.47 -2.77
CA LEU A 58 -4.81 -15.34 -2.22
C LEU A 58 -5.02 -14.05 -3.02
N SER A 59 -5.39 -14.18 -4.30
CA SER A 59 -5.48 -13.02 -5.20
C SER A 59 -6.61 -12.07 -4.83
N ASN A 60 -7.77 -12.59 -4.49
CA ASN A 60 -8.93 -11.77 -4.15
C ASN A 60 -8.70 -10.98 -2.87
N ILE A 61 -8.17 -11.63 -1.83
CA ILE A 61 -7.89 -10.95 -0.57
C ILE A 61 -6.82 -9.87 -0.73
N ARG A 62 -5.79 -10.15 -1.51
CA ARG A 62 -4.76 -9.16 -1.80
C ARG A 62 -5.35 -7.96 -2.53
N ASN A 63 -6.19 -8.20 -3.52
CA ASN A 63 -6.87 -7.13 -4.25
C ASN A 63 -7.72 -6.27 -3.31
N ASP A 64 -8.51 -6.91 -2.44
CA ASP A 64 -9.39 -6.20 -1.52
C ASP A 64 -8.61 -5.35 -0.52
N ILE A 65 -7.52 -5.87 0.01
CA ILE A 65 -6.64 -5.11 0.89
C ILE A 65 -6.02 -3.92 0.16
N LEU A 66 -5.48 -4.13 -1.04
CA LEU A 66 -4.85 -3.06 -1.81
C LEU A 66 -5.84 -1.96 -2.19
N LEU A 67 -7.06 -2.31 -2.55
CA LEU A 67 -8.11 -1.31 -2.83
C LEU A 67 -8.46 -0.52 -1.58
N MET A 68 -8.57 -1.17 -0.44
CA MET A 68 -8.85 -0.49 0.82
C MET A 68 -7.69 0.42 1.22
N VAL A 69 -6.44 -0.02 1.03
CA VAL A 69 -5.25 0.82 1.24
C VAL A 69 -5.31 2.05 0.35
N TRP A 70 -5.63 1.86 -0.91
CA TRP A 70 -5.78 2.98 -1.85
C TRP A 70 -6.79 4.00 -1.34
N ASP A 71 -8.00 3.53 -0.98
CA ASP A 71 -9.07 4.41 -0.51
C ASP A 71 -8.68 5.15 0.76
N LEU A 72 -8.12 4.45 1.75
CA LEU A 72 -7.69 5.05 3.01
C LEU A 72 -6.57 6.05 2.81
N PHE A 73 -5.63 5.77 1.91
CA PHE A 73 -4.53 6.69 1.62
C PHE A 73 -5.04 7.95 0.94
N GLN A 74 -5.96 7.82 -0.02
CA GLN A 74 -6.57 8.98 -0.68
C GLN A 74 -7.32 9.87 0.32
N GLU A 75 -8.09 9.27 1.20
CA GLU A 75 -8.85 9.99 2.23
C GLU A 75 -7.96 10.71 3.24
N ASN A 76 -6.75 10.23 3.45
CA ASN A 76 -5.85 10.72 4.49
C ASN A 76 -4.61 11.45 3.95
N GLY A 77 -4.57 11.72 2.65
CA GLY A 77 -3.50 12.50 2.06
C GLY A 77 -2.15 11.78 1.98
N ILE A 78 -2.14 10.45 2.04
CA ILE A 78 -0.93 9.67 1.80
C ILE A 78 -0.73 9.54 0.30
N GLU A 79 0.45 9.88 -0.18
CA GLU A 79 0.75 9.88 -1.60
C GLU A 79 1.64 8.71 -1.99
N PHE A 80 1.34 8.12 -3.15
CA PHE A 80 2.23 7.18 -3.81
C PHE A 80 3.32 7.94 -4.55
N PRO A 81 4.54 7.39 -4.62
CA PRO A 81 5.62 8.08 -5.30
C PRO A 81 5.42 8.05 -6.81
N PHE A 82 5.71 9.19 -7.42
CA PHE A 82 5.85 9.23 -8.87
C PHE A 82 7.32 9.05 -9.19
N PRO A 83 7.67 8.27 -10.24
CA PRO A 83 9.04 8.24 -10.72
C PRO A 83 9.47 9.67 -11.05
N GLN A 84 10.46 10.19 -10.32
CA GLN A 84 11.02 11.49 -10.62
C GLN A 84 11.99 11.36 -11.79
N ARG A 85 11.46 11.03 -12.93
CA ARG A 85 12.19 11.25 -14.17
C ARG A 85 11.77 12.59 -14.67
N GLU A 86 12.73 13.46 -14.90
CA GLU A 86 12.52 14.59 -15.76
C GLU A 86 12.21 14.04 -17.15
N ILE A 87 10.95 13.88 -17.40
CA ILE A 87 10.52 13.52 -18.73
C ILE A 87 10.08 14.82 -19.36
N HIS A 88 10.96 15.36 -20.20
CA HIS A 88 10.61 16.49 -21.04
C HIS A 88 9.74 15.97 -22.18
N PHE A 89 8.45 16.14 -22.02
CA PHE A 89 7.53 15.77 -23.09
C PHE A 89 7.42 16.90 -24.09
N SER A 90 7.85 16.65 -25.28
CA SER A 90 7.36 17.39 -26.44
C SER A 90 5.97 16.88 -26.86
N LYS A 91 5.50 15.78 -26.33
CA LYS A 91 4.20 15.16 -26.60
C LYS A 91 3.64 14.55 -25.32
N ALA A 92 2.30 14.57 -25.22
CA ALA A 92 1.64 13.88 -24.11
C ALA A 92 1.98 12.39 -24.14
N VAL A 93 2.57 11.90 -23.07
CA VAL A 93 2.90 10.49 -22.90
C VAL A 93 2.07 9.98 -21.74
N PRO A 94 1.44 8.77 -21.88
CA PRO A 94 0.71 8.19 -20.78
C PRO A 94 1.63 8.00 -19.57
N VAL A 95 1.25 8.59 -18.45
CA VAL A 95 1.96 8.37 -17.19
C VAL A 95 1.43 7.10 -16.58
N LYS A 96 2.29 6.08 -16.45
CA LYS A 96 1.97 4.94 -15.63
C LYS A 96 2.20 5.31 -14.18
N ILE A 97 1.12 5.27 -13.43
CA ILE A 97 1.21 5.36 -11.97
C ILE A 97 1.47 3.95 -11.48
N GLU A 98 2.67 3.73 -10.97
CA GLU A 98 3.01 2.49 -10.28
C GLU A 98 2.99 2.75 -8.79
N PRO A 99 2.13 2.03 -8.04
CA PRO A 99 2.11 2.13 -6.59
C PRO A 99 3.39 1.59 -5.95
#